data_0136b720456ce7f936fe96d72ccf1667
#
_entry.id   0136b720456ce7f936fe96d72ccf1667
#
_cell.length_a   1.000
_cell.length_b   1.000
_cell.length_c   1.000
_cell.angle_alpha   90.00
_cell.angle_beta   90.00
_cell.angle_gamma   90.00
#
_symmetry.space_group_name_H-M   'P 1'
#
loop_
_entity.id
_entity.type
_entity.pdbx_description
1 polymer ?
#
loop_
_entity_poly.entity_id
_entity_poly.type
_entity_poly.pdbx_seq_one_letter_code
_entity_poly.pdbx_strand_id
1 'polypeptide(L)'
;MEIRGILFKRLFLSFGQRAFVTSTVPTTKLFINGKFVESSASKWIDVHNPATNEVVTRVPICPKEEMEEAVASAKAAFKSWSNTSILTRQQTMFHYQSLIKKNMKRLAESITEEQGKTLVDAEGDVFRGLQVVEHACSVTSLQLGESLPSIAQNMDIHSYRIPLGVCAGVTPFNFPAMIPLWMFPLALVCGNTFVLKPSERDPGASMILMELLKEAGVPDGVVNVIHGQHEAVTFICEHPDIKAISFVGSDQAGKYIYERGSKNGKRVQSNMGAKNHGVVMPDANKEHTLNQVSRDQFLTTGLWMKITQVE
;
A
#
# COMPACT_ATOMS: atom_id res chain seq x y z
N MET A 1 -61.86 65.26 -5.24
CA MET A 1 -61.52 64.09 -6.06
C MET A 1 -60.13 63.68 -5.63
N GLU A 2 -60.05 62.68 -4.70
CA GLU A 2 -58.87 62.21 -4.06
C GLU A 2 -58.20 61.14 -4.92
N ILE A 3 -56.91 61.28 -5.15
CA ILE A 3 -56.07 60.20 -5.73
C ILE A 3 -55.15 59.64 -4.62
N ARG A 4 -55.43 58.42 -4.21
CA ARG A 4 -54.75 57.70 -3.15
C ARG A 4 -53.32 57.29 -3.63
N GLY A 5 -52.31 57.66 -2.82
CA GLY A 5 -50.96 57.23 -2.99
C GLY A 5 -50.71 55.73 -2.56
N ILE A 6 -50.13 54.97 -3.41
CA ILE A 6 -49.68 53.57 -3.14
C ILE A 6 -48.28 53.61 -2.55
N LEU A 7 -48.21 53.17 -1.29
CA LEU A 7 -46.97 53.03 -0.53
C LEU A 7 -46.19 51.75 -1.00
N PHE A 8 -45.08 51.93 -1.66
CA PHE A 8 -44.14 50.80 -1.96
C PHE A 8 -43.37 50.44 -0.67
N LYS A 9 -43.73 49.33 -0.03
CA LYS A 9 -42.93 48.70 1.00
C LYS A 9 -41.74 48.03 0.34
N ARG A 10 -40.53 48.55 0.55
CA ARG A 10 -39.27 47.87 0.25
C ARG A 10 -39.10 46.63 1.15
N LEU A 11 -39.20 45.46 0.54
CA LEU A 11 -38.84 44.20 1.19
C LEU A 11 -37.29 44.09 1.20
N PHE A 12 -36.68 44.34 2.36
CA PHE A 12 -35.29 44.02 2.57
C PHE A 12 -35.18 42.50 2.75
N LEU A 13 -34.75 41.79 1.70
CA LEU A 13 -34.29 40.42 1.81
C LEU A 13 -32.97 40.43 2.60
N SER A 14 -32.99 39.94 3.82
CA SER A 14 -31.81 39.68 4.60
C SER A 14 -31.04 38.52 3.91
N PHE A 15 -29.94 38.83 3.28
CA PHE A 15 -28.97 37.83 2.89
C PHE A 15 -28.38 37.21 4.16
N GLY A 16 -28.88 36.02 4.51
CA GLY A 16 -28.27 35.20 5.55
C GLY A 16 -26.81 34.98 5.21
N GLN A 17 -25.92 35.44 6.06
CA GLN A 17 -24.51 35.08 6.02
C GLN A 17 -24.45 33.55 6.11
N ARG A 18 -24.18 32.88 4.99
CA ARG A 18 -23.72 31.49 5.02
C ARG A 18 -22.39 31.51 5.79
N ALA A 19 -22.42 31.02 7.01
CA ALA A 19 -21.20 30.68 7.72
C ALA A 19 -20.39 29.74 6.83
N PHE A 20 -19.26 30.20 6.36
CA PHE A 20 -18.25 29.32 5.78
C PHE A 20 -17.81 28.42 6.92
N VAL A 21 -18.36 27.22 6.98
CA VAL A 21 -17.75 26.12 7.72
C VAL A 21 -16.45 25.86 6.98
N THR A 22 -15.35 26.35 7.51
CA THR A 22 -14.02 25.93 7.08
C THR A 22 -13.90 24.46 7.45
N SER A 23 -14.29 23.57 6.54
CA SER A 23 -13.99 22.16 6.67
C SER A 23 -12.46 22.05 6.63
N THR A 24 -11.88 21.77 7.78
CA THR A 24 -10.46 21.44 7.83
C THR A 24 -10.24 20.20 6.98
N VAL A 25 -9.33 20.28 6.00
CA VAL A 25 -8.97 19.14 5.16
C VAL A 25 -8.53 17.98 6.06
N PRO A 26 -9.07 16.77 5.89
CA PRO A 26 -8.71 15.63 6.72
C PRO A 26 -7.22 15.30 6.59
N THR A 27 -6.65 14.72 7.63
CA THR A 27 -5.26 14.28 7.67
C THR A 27 -5.16 12.77 7.65
N THR A 28 -4.22 12.25 6.88
CA THR A 28 -3.90 10.82 6.89
C THR A 28 -3.11 10.49 8.15
N LYS A 29 -3.62 9.52 8.91
CA LYS A 29 -3.01 9.06 10.16
C LYS A 29 -1.91 8.06 9.90
N LEU A 30 -0.99 7.92 10.86
CA LEU A 30 -0.12 6.76 10.96
C LEU A 30 -0.91 5.56 11.49
N PHE A 31 -0.38 4.36 11.28
CA PHE A 31 -0.88 3.15 11.95
C PHE A 31 0.26 2.54 12.76
N ILE A 32 0.26 2.76 14.07
CA ILE A 32 1.31 2.29 14.97
C ILE A 32 0.67 1.54 16.14
N ASN A 33 1.21 0.37 16.44
CA ASN A 33 0.77 -0.48 17.55
C ASN A 33 -0.76 -0.69 17.56
N GLY A 34 -1.32 -1.03 16.40
CA GLY A 34 -2.75 -1.30 16.23
C GLY A 34 -3.67 -0.08 16.31
N LYS A 35 -3.14 1.14 16.32
CA LYS A 35 -3.89 2.39 16.46
C LYS A 35 -3.63 3.34 15.30
N PHE A 36 -4.68 4.05 14.89
CA PHE A 36 -4.55 5.21 14.01
C PHE A 36 -4.14 6.42 14.83
N VAL A 37 -2.94 6.94 14.58
CA VAL A 37 -2.32 8.02 15.37
C VAL A 37 -2.13 9.25 14.49
N GLU A 38 -2.51 10.43 14.99
CA GLU A 38 -2.16 11.70 14.34
C GLU A 38 -0.66 11.92 14.41
N SER A 39 -0.08 12.39 13.30
CA SER A 39 1.35 12.71 13.27
C SER A 39 1.62 14.08 13.86
N SER A 40 2.74 14.22 14.55
CA SER A 40 3.32 15.48 15.00
C SER A 40 4.11 16.22 13.91
N ALA A 41 4.01 15.77 12.67
CA ALA A 41 4.75 16.32 11.54
C ALA A 41 4.50 17.82 11.34
N SER A 42 5.58 18.58 11.12
CA SER A 42 5.51 20.00 10.76
C SER A 42 5.29 20.23 9.25
N LYS A 43 5.52 19.21 8.43
CA LYS A 43 5.39 19.27 6.98
C LYS A 43 4.38 18.22 6.50
N TRP A 44 3.52 18.63 5.58
CA TRP A 44 2.43 17.84 5.03
C TRP A 44 2.44 17.90 3.51
N ILE A 45 1.94 16.87 2.87
CA ILE A 45 1.80 16.78 1.42
C ILE A 45 0.30 16.73 1.13
N ASP A 46 -0.21 17.65 0.32
CA ASP A 46 -1.60 17.65 -0.12
C ASP A 46 -1.81 16.55 -1.16
N VAL A 47 -2.82 15.71 -0.96
CA VAL A 47 -3.29 14.72 -1.92
C VAL A 47 -4.51 15.29 -2.62
N HIS A 48 -4.42 15.39 -3.94
CA HIS A 48 -5.47 15.96 -4.77
C HIS A 48 -6.24 14.87 -5.51
N ASN A 49 -7.56 15.03 -5.57
CA ASN A 49 -8.36 14.29 -6.54
C ASN A 49 -7.98 14.81 -7.94
N PRO A 50 -7.43 13.96 -8.83
CA PRO A 50 -6.95 14.41 -10.12
C PRO A 50 -8.07 14.88 -11.08
N ALA A 51 -9.32 14.51 -10.83
CA ALA A 51 -10.46 14.93 -11.64
C ALA A 51 -10.98 16.33 -11.25
N THR A 52 -10.98 16.67 -9.95
CA THR A 52 -11.55 17.94 -9.44
C THR A 52 -10.47 18.93 -9.00
N ASN A 53 -9.25 18.45 -8.78
CA ASN A 53 -8.12 19.16 -8.19
C ASN A 53 -8.38 19.65 -6.73
N GLU A 54 -9.39 19.11 -6.09
CA GLU A 54 -9.66 19.36 -4.67
C GLU A 54 -8.72 18.54 -3.80
N VAL A 55 -8.32 19.09 -2.65
CA VAL A 55 -7.50 18.37 -1.68
C VAL A 55 -8.37 17.37 -0.92
N VAL A 56 -8.10 16.08 -1.10
CA VAL A 56 -8.81 14.97 -0.45
C VAL A 56 -8.31 14.78 0.98
N THR A 57 -6.99 14.76 1.15
CA THR A 57 -6.33 14.54 2.45
C THR A 57 -4.93 15.15 2.47
N ARG A 58 -4.32 15.20 3.65
CA ARG A 58 -2.92 15.59 3.83
C ARG A 58 -2.13 14.47 4.45
N VAL A 59 -1.00 14.14 3.84
CA VAL A 59 -0.10 13.08 4.28
C VAL A 59 1.07 13.68 5.05
N PRO A 60 1.40 13.19 6.25
CA PRO A 60 2.52 13.72 7.02
C PRO A 60 3.87 13.29 6.44
N ILE A 61 4.87 14.16 6.55
CA ILE A 61 6.28 13.76 6.47
C ILE A 61 6.70 13.42 7.89
N CYS A 62 6.64 12.13 8.23
CA CYS A 62 6.89 11.65 9.60
C CYS A 62 8.25 12.09 10.14
N PRO A 63 8.31 12.65 11.35
CA PRO A 63 9.56 12.85 12.04
C PRO A 63 10.20 11.50 12.41
N LYS A 64 11.50 11.54 12.71
CA LYS A 64 12.28 10.32 12.96
C LYS A 64 11.75 9.54 14.16
N GLU A 65 11.28 10.22 15.17
CA GLU A 65 10.75 9.65 16.42
C GLU A 65 9.55 8.73 16.17
N GLU A 66 8.64 9.12 15.28
CA GLU A 66 7.47 8.31 14.90
C GLU A 66 7.89 7.06 14.10
N MET A 67 8.89 7.20 13.25
CA MET A 67 9.43 6.05 12.50
C MET A 67 10.14 5.06 13.42
N GLU A 68 10.90 5.56 14.43
CA GLU A 68 11.52 4.72 15.47
C GLU A 68 10.46 4.00 16.32
N GLU A 69 9.37 4.68 16.70
CA GLU A 69 8.27 4.07 17.43
C GLU A 69 7.62 2.94 16.64
N ALA A 70 7.38 3.13 15.34
CA ALA A 70 6.83 2.10 14.46
C ALA A 70 7.72 0.84 14.40
N VAL A 71 9.04 1.01 14.28
CA VAL A 71 9.98 -0.12 14.27
C VAL A 71 10.10 -0.78 15.62
N ALA A 72 10.12 0.00 16.70
CA ALA A 72 10.14 -0.52 18.07
C ALA A 72 8.89 -1.36 18.37
N SER A 73 7.71 -0.88 17.96
CA SER A 73 6.46 -1.61 18.04
C SER A 73 6.52 -2.94 17.26
N ALA A 74 7.01 -2.91 16.01
CA ALA A 74 7.18 -4.12 15.20
C ALA A 74 8.15 -5.12 15.85
N LYS A 75 9.26 -4.65 16.39
CA LYS A 75 10.25 -5.47 17.09
C LYS A 75 9.70 -6.11 18.36
N ALA A 76 8.90 -5.38 19.11
CA ALA A 76 8.23 -5.91 20.31
C ALA A 76 7.23 -7.01 19.95
N ALA A 77 6.37 -6.76 18.96
CA ALA A 77 5.36 -7.70 18.48
C ALA A 77 5.98 -8.97 17.86
N PHE A 78 7.15 -8.88 17.25
CA PHE A 78 7.84 -10.01 16.65
C PHE A 78 8.07 -11.16 17.64
N LYS A 79 8.36 -10.87 18.91
CA LYS A 79 8.65 -11.88 19.95
C LYS A 79 7.51 -12.88 20.15
N SER A 80 6.27 -12.40 20.11
CA SER A 80 5.07 -13.25 20.24
C SER A 80 4.60 -13.78 18.90
N TRP A 81 4.56 -12.93 17.87
CA TRP A 81 4.04 -13.29 16.56
C TRP A 81 4.84 -14.38 15.87
N SER A 82 6.17 -14.36 15.95
CA SER A 82 7.04 -15.40 15.38
C SER A 82 6.82 -16.78 15.99
N ASN A 83 6.36 -16.83 17.26
CA ASN A 83 6.06 -18.05 17.99
C ASN A 83 4.57 -18.48 17.86
N THR A 84 3.73 -17.66 17.23
CA THR A 84 2.33 -18.02 16.95
C THR A 84 2.31 -19.16 15.93
N SER A 85 1.44 -20.16 16.14
CA SER A 85 1.36 -21.31 15.24
C SER A 85 1.05 -20.89 13.80
N ILE A 86 1.57 -21.65 12.83
CA ILE A 86 1.31 -21.40 11.39
C ILE A 86 -0.19 -21.42 11.11
N LEU A 87 -0.93 -22.36 11.72
CA LEU A 87 -2.39 -22.48 11.56
C LEU A 87 -3.12 -21.24 12.08
N THR A 88 -2.72 -20.67 13.20
CA THR A 88 -3.32 -19.46 13.74
C THR A 88 -3.08 -18.27 12.80
N ARG A 89 -1.85 -18.10 12.28
CA ARG A 89 -1.54 -17.06 11.30
C ARG A 89 -2.33 -17.23 9.99
N GLN A 90 -2.50 -18.49 9.56
CA GLN A 90 -3.31 -18.81 8.38
C GLN A 90 -4.78 -18.42 8.59
N GLN A 91 -5.38 -18.76 9.74
CA GLN A 91 -6.77 -18.39 10.05
C GLN A 91 -6.98 -16.87 10.02
N THR A 92 -6.04 -16.11 10.55
CA THR A 92 -6.07 -14.65 10.47
C THR A 92 -6.09 -14.17 9.02
N MET A 93 -5.32 -14.80 8.11
CA MET A 93 -5.33 -14.46 6.69
C MET A 93 -6.64 -14.85 6.00
N PHE A 94 -7.29 -15.94 6.35
CA PHE A 94 -8.63 -16.28 5.85
C PHE A 94 -9.68 -15.22 6.23
N HIS A 95 -9.64 -14.74 7.48
CA HIS A 95 -10.51 -13.63 7.90
C HIS A 95 -10.21 -12.37 7.11
N TYR A 96 -8.94 -12.01 6.96
CA TYR A 96 -8.52 -10.84 6.21
C TYR A 96 -8.96 -10.91 4.74
N GLN A 97 -8.78 -12.04 4.09
CA GLN A 97 -9.24 -12.31 2.73
C GLN A 97 -10.76 -12.07 2.58
N SER A 98 -11.55 -12.57 3.54
CA SER A 98 -12.99 -12.37 3.54
C SER A 98 -13.38 -10.90 3.70
N LEU A 99 -12.67 -10.15 4.57
CA LEU A 99 -12.91 -8.73 4.79
C LEU A 99 -12.56 -7.89 3.55
N ILE A 100 -11.45 -8.18 2.86
CA ILE A 100 -11.11 -7.52 1.61
C ILE A 100 -12.21 -7.74 0.58
N LYS A 101 -12.68 -8.98 0.41
CA LYS A 101 -13.79 -9.29 -0.52
C LYS A 101 -15.04 -8.46 -0.26
N LYS A 102 -15.42 -8.30 1.01
CA LYS A 102 -16.60 -7.51 1.41
C LYS A 102 -16.39 -6.00 1.18
N ASN A 103 -15.16 -5.53 1.19
CA ASN A 103 -14.82 -4.11 1.11
C ASN A 103 -14.19 -3.71 -0.24
N MET A 104 -14.24 -4.57 -1.28
CA MET A 104 -13.62 -4.30 -2.59
C MET A 104 -14.04 -2.96 -3.16
N LYS A 105 -15.35 -2.66 -3.14
CA LYS A 105 -15.88 -1.41 -3.67
C LYS A 105 -15.33 -0.19 -2.91
N ARG A 106 -15.31 -0.24 -1.58
CA ARG A 106 -14.76 0.84 -0.73
C ARG A 106 -13.29 1.11 -1.02
N LEU A 107 -12.50 0.04 -1.21
CA LEU A 107 -11.09 0.14 -1.59
C LEU A 107 -10.93 0.75 -2.99
N ALA A 108 -11.72 0.30 -3.96
CA ALA A 108 -11.69 0.81 -5.33
C ALA A 108 -12.10 2.29 -5.40
N GLU A 109 -13.13 2.71 -4.66
CA GLU A 109 -13.56 4.11 -4.57
C GLU A 109 -12.44 5.01 -4.03
N SER A 110 -11.76 4.59 -2.95
CA SER A 110 -10.60 5.31 -2.40
C SER A 110 -9.46 5.44 -3.42
N ILE A 111 -9.16 4.38 -4.17
CA ILE A 111 -8.14 4.42 -5.23
C ILE A 111 -8.53 5.40 -6.33
N THR A 112 -9.77 5.36 -6.78
CA THR A 112 -10.27 6.26 -7.84
C THR A 112 -10.20 7.71 -7.38
N GLU A 113 -10.55 8.00 -6.12
CA GLU A 113 -10.56 9.34 -5.57
C GLU A 113 -9.17 9.97 -5.50
N GLU A 114 -8.16 9.22 -5.06
CA GLU A 114 -6.81 9.75 -4.87
C GLU A 114 -5.93 9.63 -6.12
N GLN A 115 -6.09 8.58 -6.93
CA GLN A 115 -5.20 8.26 -8.05
C GLN A 115 -5.83 8.57 -9.41
N GLY A 116 -7.17 8.63 -9.51
CA GLY A 116 -7.89 8.91 -10.75
C GLY A 116 -8.09 7.71 -11.68
N LYS A 117 -7.75 6.52 -11.26
CA LYS A 117 -8.02 5.27 -11.97
C LYS A 117 -9.52 5.03 -12.08
N THR A 118 -9.99 4.41 -13.18
CA THR A 118 -11.41 4.05 -13.29
C THR A 118 -11.79 3.05 -12.19
N LEU A 119 -13.07 3.05 -11.78
CA LEU A 119 -13.54 2.10 -10.75
C LEU A 119 -13.26 0.64 -11.15
N VAL A 120 -13.47 0.29 -12.42
CA VAL A 120 -13.20 -1.07 -12.92
C VAL A 120 -11.74 -1.46 -12.80
N ASP A 121 -10.83 -0.54 -13.11
CA ASP A 121 -9.39 -0.80 -12.97
C ASP A 121 -8.95 -0.80 -11.51
N ALA A 122 -9.57 0.02 -10.66
CA ALA A 122 -9.36 0.03 -9.22
C ALA A 122 -9.86 -1.27 -8.56
N GLU A 123 -11.01 -1.79 -8.98
CA GLU A 123 -11.47 -3.13 -8.56
C GLU A 123 -10.50 -4.22 -9.01
N GLY A 124 -9.96 -4.11 -10.24
CA GLY A 124 -8.92 -5.00 -10.75
C GLY A 124 -7.62 -4.94 -9.97
N ASP A 125 -7.23 -3.77 -9.46
CA ASP A 125 -6.11 -3.57 -8.55
C ASP A 125 -6.31 -4.37 -7.25
N VAL A 126 -7.43 -4.12 -6.56
CA VAL A 126 -7.78 -4.82 -5.32
C VAL A 126 -7.89 -6.33 -5.53
N PHE A 127 -8.51 -6.76 -6.62
CA PHE A 127 -8.67 -8.18 -6.95
C PHE A 127 -7.34 -8.90 -7.10
N ARG A 128 -6.37 -8.32 -7.83
CA ARG A 128 -5.03 -8.92 -7.98
C ARG A 128 -4.28 -8.98 -6.64
N GLY A 129 -4.44 -7.96 -5.78
CA GLY A 129 -3.91 -7.99 -4.42
C GLY A 129 -4.55 -9.10 -3.58
N LEU A 130 -5.87 -9.27 -3.68
CA LEU A 130 -6.62 -10.33 -3.00
C LEU A 130 -6.13 -11.72 -3.38
N GLN A 131 -5.81 -11.97 -4.66
CA GLN A 131 -5.27 -13.26 -5.12
C GLN A 131 -3.96 -13.62 -4.40
N VAL A 132 -3.12 -12.63 -4.08
CA VAL A 132 -1.89 -12.89 -3.31
C VAL A 132 -2.19 -13.16 -1.84
N VAL A 133 -3.20 -12.52 -1.25
CA VAL A 133 -3.67 -12.87 0.09
C VAL A 133 -4.23 -14.31 0.12
N GLU A 134 -4.97 -14.72 -0.91
CA GLU A 134 -5.43 -16.11 -1.08
C GLU A 134 -4.25 -17.09 -1.17
N HIS A 135 -3.19 -16.71 -1.90
CA HIS A 135 -1.96 -17.50 -1.92
C HIS A 135 -1.28 -17.55 -0.54
N ALA A 136 -1.25 -16.46 0.22
CA ALA A 136 -0.72 -16.43 1.58
C ALA A 136 -1.48 -17.37 2.52
N CYS A 137 -2.76 -17.64 2.27
CA CYS A 137 -3.54 -18.63 3.03
C CYS A 137 -3.01 -20.06 2.88
N SER A 138 -2.16 -20.37 1.88
CA SER A 138 -1.52 -21.68 1.69
C SER A 138 -0.18 -21.84 2.41
N VAL A 139 0.12 -20.98 3.37
CA VAL A 139 1.41 -20.91 4.09
C VAL A 139 1.87 -22.24 4.70
N THR A 140 0.95 -23.09 5.13
CA THR A 140 1.27 -24.40 5.70
C THR A 140 2.07 -25.29 4.75
N SER A 141 1.82 -25.20 3.44
CA SER A 141 2.59 -25.89 2.41
C SER A 141 3.85 -25.10 1.99
N LEU A 142 3.76 -23.77 1.97
CA LEU A 142 4.86 -22.91 1.54
C LEU A 142 6.05 -22.90 2.53
N GLN A 143 5.79 -23.13 3.82
CA GLN A 143 6.81 -23.13 4.89
C GLN A 143 7.39 -24.51 5.20
N LEU A 144 7.06 -25.55 4.44
CA LEU A 144 7.67 -26.87 4.64
C LEU A 144 9.19 -26.77 4.46
N GLY A 145 9.91 -27.44 5.37
CA GLY A 145 11.33 -27.71 5.25
C GLY A 145 11.58 -29.04 4.53
N GLU A 146 12.85 -29.39 4.42
CA GLU A 146 13.31 -30.61 3.78
C GLU A 146 14.05 -31.47 4.80
N SER A 147 14.02 -32.77 4.58
CA SER A 147 14.77 -33.76 5.36
C SER A 147 15.54 -34.65 4.40
N LEU A 148 16.84 -34.79 4.63
CA LEU A 148 17.69 -35.70 3.89
C LEU A 148 18.33 -36.69 4.86
N PRO A 149 17.82 -37.93 4.93
CA PRO A 149 18.38 -38.94 5.81
C PRO A 149 19.71 -39.50 5.24
N SER A 150 20.57 -39.92 6.13
CA SER A 150 21.83 -40.65 5.80
C SER A 150 22.74 -39.91 4.82
N ILE A 151 22.87 -38.59 4.94
CA ILE A 151 23.85 -37.80 4.14
C ILE A 151 25.28 -38.28 4.35
N ALA A 152 25.57 -38.83 5.55
CA ALA A 152 26.74 -39.55 5.93
C ALA A 152 26.39 -40.64 6.93
N GLN A 153 27.34 -41.48 7.32
CA GLN A 153 27.09 -42.50 8.34
C GLN A 153 26.62 -41.84 9.66
N ASN A 154 25.42 -42.21 10.14
CA ASN A 154 24.80 -41.70 11.37
C ASN A 154 24.49 -40.19 11.35
N MET A 155 24.26 -39.61 10.16
CA MET A 155 23.99 -38.17 10.01
C MET A 155 22.79 -37.92 9.10
N ASP A 156 21.81 -37.19 9.61
CA ASP A 156 20.66 -36.66 8.86
C ASP A 156 20.73 -35.12 8.79
N ILE A 157 20.17 -34.55 7.75
CA ILE A 157 20.03 -33.09 7.61
C ILE A 157 18.54 -32.75 7.59
N HIS A 158 18.17 -31.73 8.40
CA HIS A 158 16.84 -31.14 8.40
C HIS A 158 16.96 -29.64 8.17
N SER A 159 16.13 -29.09 7.25
CA SER A 159 16.02 -27.65 7.05
C SER A 159 14.74 -27.09 7.64
N TYR A 160 14.83 -25.92 8.27
CA TYR A 160 13.69 -25.21 8.84
C TYR A 160 13.66 -23.80 8.26
N ARG A 161 12.45 -23.34 7.87
CA ARG A 161 12.22 -21.95 7.44
C ARG A 161 11.82 -21.14 8.66
N ILE A 162 12.64 -20.14 9.01
CA ILE A 162 12.43 -19.27 10.17
C ILE A 162 12.19 -17.84 9.73
N PRO A 163 11.39 -17.04 10.47
CA PRO A 163 11.19 -15.62 10.17
C PRO A 163 12.45 -14.80 10.38
N LEU A 164 12.59 -13.73 9.60
CA LEU A 164 13.76 -12.85 9.62
C LEU A 164 13.72 -11.82 10.77
N GLY A 165 12.52 -11.36 11.13
CA GLY A 165 12.31 -10.28 12.07
C GLY A 165 11.38 -9.20 11.53
N VAL A 166 11.76 -7.92 11.73
CA VAL A 166 11.06 -6.80 11.16
C VAL A 166 11.41 -6.68 9.67
N CYS A 167 10.41 -6.74 8.81
CA CYS A 167 10.53 -6.46 7.39
C CYS A 167 9.91 -5.10 7.06
N ALA A 168 10.32 -4.49 5.97
CA ALA A 168 9.72 -3.25 5.51
C ALA A 168 9.30 -3.33 4.04
N GLY A 169 8.28 -2.54 3.68
CA GLY A 169 7.80 -2.37 2.31
C GLY A 169 7.70 -0.91 1.91
N VAL A 170 8.17 -0.59 0.72
CA VAL A 170 8.01 0.72 0.09
C VAL A 170 7.26 0.53 -1.21
N THR A 171 6.08 1.15 -1.33
CA THR A 171 5.15 0.90 -2.43
C THR A 171 4.91 2.14 -3.28
N PRO A 172 4.68 1.96 -4.60
CA PRO A 172 4.43 3.03 -5.54
C PRO A 172 2.95 3.46 -5.54
N PHE A 173 2.65 4.52 -6.31
CA PHE A 173 1.31 5.07 -6.44
C PHE A 173 0.43 4.37 -7.50
N ASN A 174 1.00 3.62 -8.44
CA ASN A 174 0.23 3.09 -9.57
C ASN A 174 -0.71 1.91 -9.22
N PHE A 175 -0.43 1.20 -8.11
CA PHE A 175 -1.25 0.10 -7.58
C PHE A 175 -1.27 0.15 -6.04
N PRO A 176 -2.04 1.09 -5.46
CA PRO A 176 -1.96 1.40 -4.02
C PRO A 176 -2.57 0.32 -3.10
N ALA A 177 -3.35 -0.62 -3.63
CA ALA A 177 -3.83 -1.78 -2.88
C ALA A 177 -3.03 -3.05 -3.24
N MET A 178 -2.82 -3.33 -4.53
CA MET A 178 -2.18 -4.55 -4.99
C MET A 178 -0.76 -4.72 -4.44
N ILE A 179 0.06 -3.68 -4.53
CA ILE A 179 1.47 -3.80 -4.16
C ILE A 179 1.67 -3.97 -2.65
N PRO A 180 1.00 -3.23 -1.75
CA PRO A 180 1.04 -3.55 -0.33
C PRO A 180 0.61 -4.99 -0.02
N LEU A 181 -0.46 -5.48 -0.67
CA LEU A 181 -0.96 -6.85 -0.51
C LEU A 181 -0.01 -7.92 -1.07
N TRP A 182 0.93 -7.57 -1.95
CA TRP A 182 2.00 -8.48 -2.37
C TRP A 182 3.09 -8.66 -1.31
N MET A 183 3.22 -7.72 -0.38
CA MET A 183 4.34 -7.66 0.54
C MET A 183 3.97 -8.17 1.93
N PHE A 184 3.15 -7.42 2.68
CA PHE A 184 2.95 -7.70 4.10
C PHE A 184 2.18 -9.01 4.39
N PRO A 185 1.16 -9.46 3.62
CA PRO A 185 0.47 -10.70 3.95
C PRO A 185 1.39 -11.92 3.99
N LEU A 186 2.25 -12.06 2.98
CA LEU A 186 3.25 -13.15 2.94
C LEU A 186 4.28 -13.03 4.06
N ALA A 187 4.74 -11.81 4.37
CA ALA A 187 5.65 -11.60 5.49
C ALA A 187 5.02 -12.04 6.81
N LEU A 188 3.74 -11.68 7.05
CA LEU A 188 3.02 -11.99 8.27
C LEU A 188 2.80 -13.49 8.46
N VAL A 189 2.29 -14.19 7.45
CA VAL A 189 2.05 -15.63 7.56
C VAL A 189 3.34 -16.42 7.79
N CYS A 190 4.48 -15.89 7.29
CA CYS A 190 5.80 -16.45 7.57
C CYS A 190 6.34 -16.10 8.98
N GLY A 191 5.58 -15.35 9.80
CA GLY A 191 5.94 -15.02 11.17
C GLY A 191 6.78 -13.76 11.33
N ASN A 192 6.96 -12.95 10.28
CA ASN A 192 7.61 -11.65 10.36
C ASN A 192 6.64 -10.56 10.81
N THR A 193 7.17 -9.45 11.31
CA THR A 193 6.44 -8.20 11.48
C THR A 193 6.79 -7.23 10.35
N PHE A 194 5.98 -6.19 10.15
CA PHE A 194 6.10 -5.39 8.95
C PHE A 194 5.93 -3.90 9.22
N VAL A 195 6.77 -3.07 8.57
CA VAL A 195 6.63 -1.62 8.50
C VAL A 195 6.39 -1.24 7.05
N LEU A 196 5.21 -0.71 6.76
CA LEU A 196 4.81 -0.28 5.42
C LEU A 196 4.98 1.24 5.27
N LYS A 197 5.63 1.66 4.19
CA LYS A 197 5.59 3.04 3.69
C LYS A 197 4.83 3.06 2.36
N PRO A 198 3.53 3.36 2.35
CA PRO A 198 2.78 3.53 1.12
C PRO A 198 3.24 4.78 0.37
N SER A 199 2.77 4.93 -0.87
CA SER A 199 2.95 6.18 -1.61
C SER A 199 2.32 7.35 -0.84
N GLU A 200 3.00 8.48 -0.84
CA GLU A 200 2.47 9.73 -0.28
C GLU A 200 1.40 10.39 -1.16
N ARG A 201 1.18 9.86 -2.37
CA ARG A 201 0.22 10.40 -3.32
C ARG A 201 -1.19 9.84 -3.16
N ASP A 202 -1.31 8.60 -2.64
CA ASP A 202 -2.55 7.84 -2.58
C ASP A 202 -2.53 6.79 -1.45
N PRO A 203 -2.40 7.21 -0.19
CA PRO A 203 -2.28 6.30 0.94
C PRO A 203 -3.60 5.67 1.38
N GLY A 204 -4.75 6.21 0.96
CA GLY A 204 -6.07 5.86 1.48
C GLY A 204 -6.40 4.38 1.43
N ALA A 205 -6.15 3.73 0.28
CA ALA A 205 -6.35 2.28 0.15
C ALA A 205 -5.52 1.49 1.17
N SER A 206 -4.24 1.85 1.37
CA SER A 206 -3.37 1.21 2.36
C SER A 206 -3.90 1.40 3.79
N MET A 207 -4.48 2.55 4.12
CA MET A 207 -5.05 2.81 5.45
C MET A 207 -6.33 1.99 5.69
N ILE A 208 -7.19 1.85 4.67
CA ILE A 208 -8.35 0.94 4.73
C ILE A 208 -7.88 -0.50 4.92
N LEU A 209 -6.84 -0.94 4.23
CA LEU A 209 -6.27 -2.27 4.41
C LEU A 209 -5.79 -2.51 5.86
N MET A 210 -5.27 -1.51 6.55
CA MET A 210 -4.88 -1.62 7.97
C MET A 210 -6.09 -1.74 8.90
N GLU A 211 -7.17 -1.00 8.60
CA GLU A 211 -8.43 -1.13 9.33
C GLU A 211 -8.96 -2.58 9.25
N LEU A 212 -9.04 -3.13 8.03
CA LEU A 212 -9.48 -4.50 7.79
C LEU A 212 -8.53 -5.55 8.42
N LEU A 213 -7.23 -5.26 8.44
CA LEU A 213 -6.23 -6.15 9.03
C LEU A 213 -6.40 -6.24 10.56
N LYS A 214 -6.70 -5.11 11.20
CA LYS A 214 -7.04 -5.06 12.63
C LYS A 214 -8.33 -5.81 12.92
N GLU A 215 -9.38 -5.63 12.09
CA GLU A 215 -10.64 -6.37 12.19
C GLU A 215 -10.42 -7.88 12.01
N ALA A 216 -9.49 -8.30 11.17
CA ALA A 216 -9.12 -9.71 10.99
C ALA A 216 -8.43 -10.33 12.20
N GLY A 217 -8.07 -9.55 13.21
CA GLY A 217 -7.46 -10.02 14.45
C GLY A 217 -5.93 -10.13 14.41
N VAL A 218 -5.26 -9.41 13.53
CA VAL A 218 -3.80 -9.29 13.58
C VAL A 218 -3.41 -8.52 14.84
N PRO A 219 -2.50 -9.07 15.69
CA PRO A 219 -2.11 -8.41 16.93
C PRO A 219 -1.48 -7.04 16.73
N ASP A 220 -1.67 -6.17 17.74
CA ASP A 220 -1.09 -4.83 17.73
C ASP A 220 0.44 -4.88 17.54
N GLY A 221 0.95 -3.97 16.72
CA GLY A 221 2.39 -3.87 16.41
C GLY A 221 2.90 -4.82 15.33
N VAL A 222 2.17 -5.86 14.93
CA VAL A 222 2.61 -6.80 13.88
C VAL A 222 2.75 -6.09 12.53
N VAL A 223 1.87 -5.13 12.22
CA VAL A 223 2.02 -4.22 11.08
C VAL A 223 1.95 -2.79 11.58
N ASN A 224 2.82 -1.94 11.03
CA ASN A 224 2.84 -0.51 11.28
C ASN A 224 2.95 0.23 9.94
N VAL A 225 2.35 1.41 9.84
CA VAL A 225 2.41 2.27 8.64
C VAL A 225 2.99 3.61 9.00
N ILE A 226 4.04 4.00 8.29
CA ILE A 226 4.67 5.32 8.35
C ILE A 226 4.51 6.02 7.00
N HIS A 227 4.53 7.34 7.01
CA HIS A 227 4.45 8.15 5.80
C HIS A 227 5.71 8.99 5.61
N GLY A 228 5.89 9.51 4.43
CA GLY A 228 7.01 10.38 4.09
C GLY A 228 7.60 10.06 2.72
N GLN A 229 8.66 10.77 2.40
CA GLN A 229 9.36 10.70 1.13
C GLN A 229 10.75 10.06 1.28
N HIS A 230 11.75 10.69 0.70
CA HIS A 230 13.12 10.17 0.66
C HIS A 230 13.73 9.90 2.06
N GLU A 231 13.44 10.74 3.05
CA GLU A 231 13.93 10.58 4.42
C GLU A 231 13.42 9.30 5.07
N ALA A 232 12.13 8.98 4.89
CA ALA A 232 11.56 7.74 5.40
C ALA A 232 12.14 6.50 4.70
N VAL A 233 12.41 6.59 3.39
CA VAL A 233 13.09 5.51 2.64
C VAL A 233 14.51 5.30 3.14
N THR A 234 15.25 6.38 3.37
CA THR A 234 16.62 6.33 3.93
C THR A 234 16.63 5.69 5.30
N PHE A 235 15.69 6.10 6.17
CA PHE A 235 15.50 5.51 7.49
C PHE A 235 15.30 4.00 7.41
N ILE A 236 14.39 3.52 6.55
CA ILE A 236 14.14 2.09 6.35
C ILE A 236 15.42 1.35 5.91
N CYS A 237 16.21 1.95 5.00
CA CYS A 237 17.44 1.35 4.52
C CYS A 237 18.53 1.26 5.60
N GLU A 238 18.54 2.14 6.59
CA GLU A 238 19.62 2.25 7.57
C GLU A 238 19.28 1.62 8.92
N HIS A 239 18.00 1.59 9.31
CA HIS A 239 17.59 1.15 10.64
C HIS A 239 18.04 -0.29 10.96
N PRO A 240 18.81 -0.56 12.02
CA PRO A 240 19.46 -1.86 12.26
C PRO A 240 18.48 -3.01 12.55
N ASP A 241 17.30 -2.72 13.06
CA ASP A 241 16.29 -3.74 13.37
C ASP A 241 15.48 -4.21 12.15
N ILE A 242 15.45 -3.44 11.06
CA ILE A 242 14.84 -3.86 9.80
C ILE A 242 15.78 -4.84 9.09
N LYS A 243 15.31 -6.06 8.82
CA LYS A 243 16.12 -7.17 8.28
C LYS A 243 15.95 -7.38 6.78
N ALA A 244 14.80 -7.01 6.25
CA ALA A 244 14.50 -7.14 4.82
C ALA A 244 13.66 -5.97 4.33
N ILE A 245 13.87 -5.60 3.06
CA ILE A 245 13.13 -4.54 2.37
C ILE A 245 12.56 -5.12 1.08
N SER A 246 11.26 -4.91 0.86
CA SER A 246 10.60 -5.13 -0.41
C SER A 246 10.22 -3.77 -1.02
N PHE A 247 10.60 -3.56 -2.25
CA PHE A 247 10.39 -2.30 -2.97
C PHE A 247 9.79 -2.55 -4.35
N VAL A 248 8.83 -1.73 -4.71
CA VAL A 248 8.35 -1.59 -6.09
C VAL A 248 8.29 -0.11 -6.42
N GLY A 249 8.87 0.29 -7.56
CA GLY A 249 8.87 1.68 -7.99
C GLY A 249 9.87 1.99 -9.10
N SER A 250 10.37 3.23 -9.14
CA SER A 250 11.29 3.68 -10.19
C SER A 250 12.68 3.06 -10.08
N ASP A 251 13.39 2.98 -11.21
CA ASP A 251 14.77 2.47 -11.28
C ASP A 251 15.71 3.24 -10.35
N GLN A 252 15.58 4.55 -10.31
CA GLN A 252 16.42 5.39 -9.48
C GLN A 252 16.25 5.08 -7.99
N ALA A 253 15.01 5.01 -7.52
CA ALA A 253 14.71 4.67 -6.12
C ALA A 253 15.11 3.23 -5.80
N GLY A 254 14.87 2.28 -6.73
CA GLY A 254 15.24 0.88 -6.54
C GLY A 254 16.74 0.66 -6.42
N LYS A 255 17.54 1.30 -7.24
CA LYS A 255 19.02 1.28 -7.14
C LYS A 255 19.49 1.84 -5.80
N TYR A 256 18.96 3.01 -5.42
CA TYR A 256 19.28 3.64 -4.12
C TYR A 256 18.98 2.70 -2.94
N ILE A 257 17.77 2.12 -2.91
CA ILE A 257 17.34 1.21 -1.84
C ILE A 257 18.18 -0.06 -1.83
N TYR A 258 18.48 -0.63 -3.00
CA TYR A 258 19.27 -1.83 -3.11
C TYR A 258 20.69 -1.60 -2.58
N GLU A 259 21.37 -0.58 -3.06
CA GLU A 259 22.74 -0.26 -2.65
C GLU A 259 22.81 0.05 -1.15
N ARG A 260 21.92 0.94 -0.66
CA ARG A 260 21.96 1.39 0.72
C ARG A 260 21.49 0.31 1.71
N GLY A 261 20.44 -0.43 1.36
CA GLY A 261 19.94 -1.54 2.18
C GLY A 261 20.94 -2.68 2.27
N SER A 262 21.52 -3.11 1.15
CA SER A 262 22.51 -4.18 1.11
C SER A 262 23.80 -3.81 1.87
N LYS A 263 24.24 -2.54 1.76
CA LYS A 263 25.37 -2.02 2.54
C LYS A 263 25.16 -2.14 4.06
N ASN A 264 23.91 -2.03 4.50
CA ASN A 264 23.50 -2.19 5.90
C ASN A 264 23.09 -3.64 6.26
N GLY A 265 23.47 -4.62 5.45
CA GLY A 265 23.29 -6.06 5.73
C GLY A 265 21.85 -6.55 5.61
N LYS A 266 20.96 -5.81 4.91
CA LYS A 266 19.57 -6.21 4.71
C LYS A 266 19.39 -7.06 3.46
N ARG A 267 18.39 -7.94 3.50
CA ARG A 267 17.88 -8.56 2.27
C ARG A 267 17.02 -7.54 1.53
N VAL A 268 17.34 -7.29 0.27
CA VAL A 268 16.61 -6.31 -0.54
C VAL A 268 16.04 -6.98 -1.78
N GLN A 269 14.75 -6.88 -1.97
CA GLN A 269 14.06 -7.18 -3.21
C GLN A 269 13.60 -5.87 -3.83
N SER A 270 14.09 -5.55 -5.03
CA SER A 270 13.71 -4.35 -5.77
C SER A 270 13.08 -4.72 -7.10
N ASN A 271 11.78 -4.48 -7.23
CA ASN A 271 11.07 -4.52 -8.50
C ASN A 271 11.06 -3.11 -9.08
N MET A 272 11.87 -2.89 -10.09
CA MET A 272 12.08 -1.60 -10.73
C MET A 272 11.28 -1.49 -12.04
N GLY A 273 11.37 -0.33 -12.70
CA GLY A 273 10.74 -0.10 -13.98
C GLY A 273 11.17 -1.12 -15.02
N ALA A 274 10.19 -1.64 -15.75
CA ALA A 274 10.43 -2.60 -16.82
C ALA A 274 10.59 -1.88 -18.17
N LYS A 275 11.27 -2.53 -19.11
CA LYS A 275 11.29 -2.16 -20.53
C LYS A 275 10.42 -3.15 -21.30
N ASN A 276 9.11 -3.03 -21.15
CA ASN A 276 8.17 -3.90 -21.83
C ASN A 276 8.19 -3.64 -23.35
N HIS A 277 8.12 -4.69 -24.12
CA HIS A 277 8.02 -4.66 -25.56
C HIS A 277 6.76 -5.37 -25.99
N GLY A 278 5.95 -4.73 -26.82
CA GLY A 278 4.80 -5.32 -27.48
C GLY A 278 5.16 -5.69 -28.92
N VAL A 279 4.79 -6.88 -29.35
CA VAL A 279 4.93 -7.33 -30.73
C VAL A 279 3.52 -7.44 -31.33
N VAL A 280 3.28 -6.68 -32.40
CA VAL A 280 2.01 -6.74 -33.15
C VAL A 280 2.26 -7.56 -34.40
N MET A 281 1.58 -8.73 -34.49
CA MET A 281 1.68 -9.59 -35.65
C MET A 281 0.87 -9.04 -36.83
N PRO A 282 1.28 -9.29 -38.10
CA PRO A 282 0.59 -8.76 -39.29
C PRO A 282 -0.89 -9.16 -39.42
N ASP A 283 -1.26 -10.32 -38.88
CA ASP A 283 -2.60 -10.87 -38.87
C ASP A 283 -3.46 -10.46 -37.66
N ALA A 284 -2.92 -9.59 -36.78
CA ALA A 284 -3.63 -9.14 -35.59
C ALA A 284 -4.85 -8.28 -35.94
N ASN A 285 -5.94 -8.44 -35.18
CA ASN A 285 -7.10 -7.57 -35.31
C ASN A 285 -6.72 -6.13 -34.92
N LYS A 286 -6.74 -5.22 -35.90
CA LYS A 286 -6.28 -3.84 -35.74
C LYS A 286 -6.99 -3.08 -34.63
N GLU A 287 -8.33 -3.14 -34.59
CA GLU A 287 -9.11 -2.40 -33.61
C GLU A 287 -8.87 -2.91 -32.19
N HIS A 288 -8.90 -4.24 -32.03
CA HIS A 288 -8.60 -4.86 -30.74
C HIS A 288 -7.19 -4.52 -30.27
N THR A 289 -6.20 -4.62 -31.14
CA THR A 289 -4.80 -4.32 -30.82
C THR A 289 -4.62 -2.87 -30.38
N LEU A 290 -5.18 -1.90 -31.13
CA LEU A 290 -5.10 -0.49 -30.78
C LEU A 290 -5.74 -0.20 -29.41
N ASN A 291 -6.90 -0.81 -29.14
CA ASN A 291 -7.57 -0.67 -27.85
C ASN A 291 -6.75 -1.26 -26.69
N GLN A 292 -6.14 -2.43 -26.85
CA GLN A 292 -5.31 -3.05 -25.81
C GLN A 292 -4.02 -2.25 -25.58
N VAL A 293 -3.33 -1.84 -26.64
CA VAL A 293 -2.11 -1.03 -26.54
C VAL A 293 -2.38 0.32 -25.87
N SER A 294 -3.46 1.00 -26.26
CA SER A 294 -3.87 2.26 -25.63
C SER A 294 -4.22 2.06 -24.14
N ARG A 295 -4.97 1.00 -23.84
CA ARG A 295 -5.32 0.64 -22.45
C ARG A 295 -4.07 0.40 -21.61
N ASP A 296 -3.13 -0.39 -22.09
CA ASP A 296 -1.89 -0.70 -21.36
C ASP A 296 -1.03 0.55 -21.17
N GLN A 297 -0.97 1.47 -22.15
CA GLN A 297 -0.24 2.72 -22.01
C GLN A 297 -0.85 3.68 -20.98
N PHE A 298 -2.18 3.81 -20.95
CA PHE A 298 -2.86 4.78 -20.10
C PHE A 298 -3.18 4.24 -18.70
N LEU A 299 -3.38 2.95 -18.53
CA LEU A 299 -3.78 2.33 -17.26
C LEU A 299 -2.60 1.90 -16.40
N THR A 300 -1.46 1.59 -17.00
CA THR A 300 -0.22 1.29 -16.28
C THR A 300 0.65 2.54 -16.15
N THR A 301 0.10 3.61 -15.59
CA THR A 301 0.78 4.90 -15.43
C THR A 301 2.22 4.73 -14.94
N GLY A 302 3.19 4.97 -15.84
CA GLY A 302 4.62 4.90 -15.57
C GLY A 302 5.40 3.82 -16.32
N LEU A 303 4.76 2.88 -17.01
CA LEU A 303 5.43 1.88 -17.83
C LEU A 303 5.35 2.26 -19.32
N TRP A 304 6.43 2.81 -19.86
CA TRP A 304 6.59 3.03 -21.30
C TRP A 304 6.79 1.69 -22.00
N MET A 305 5.80 1.27 -22.77
CA MET A 305 5.92 0.10 -23.63
C MET A 305 6.50 0.51 -24.99
N LYS A 306 7.60 -0.10 -25.41
CA LYS A 306 8.07 0.01 -26.80
C LYS A 306 7.29 -0.99 -27.65
N ILE A 307 6.56 -0.48 -28.63
CA ILE A 307 5.85 -1.32 -29.60
C ILE A 307 6.74 -1.48 -30.82
N THR A 308 7.03 -2.71 -31.18
CA THR A 308 7.73 -3.04 -32.42
C THR A 308 6.73 -3.69 -33.36
N GLN A 309 6.53 -3.10 -34.53
CA GLN A 309 5.78 -3.73 -35.61
C GLN A 309 6.72 -4.68 -36.32
N VAL A 310 6.29 -5.91 -36.52
CA VAL A 310 6.95 -6.89 -37.37
C VAL A 310 6.29 -6.78 -38.75
N GLU A 311 7.04 -6.34 -39.76
CA GLU A 311 6.62 -6.33 -41.17
C GLU A 311 6.58 -7.75 -41.76
#